data_b59a7bc29e1954b1e818e95ac71d9636
#
_entry.id   b59a7bc29e1954b1e818e95ac71d9636
#
_cell.length_a   1.000
_cell.length_b   1.000
_cell.length_c   1.000
_cell.angle_alpha   90.00
_cell.angle_beta   90.00
_cell.angle_gamma   90.00
#
_symmetry.space_group_name_H-M   'P 1'
#
loop_
_entity.id
_entity.type
_entity.pdbx_description
1 polymer ?
#
loop_
_entity_poly.entity_id
_entity_poly.type
_entity_poly.pdbx_seq_one_letter_code
_entity_poly.pdbx_strand_id
1 'polypeptide(L)'
;MHRVAMCIVSSGIDGDAGGAWPCRAGVVKCGEAPLKQEPPMPLPDITARINASTTAAGRSPSSVHLIAVSKVQPNDRVEAVLQEGHRVFGENRVQEADSKWPGFRELYDGIDLHLIGPLQSNKVRQAFDLFQTIHSVDRPKLAKAIARIADEIGHCPDVFLQVNTGEEDQKAGVSPDQADAFIAECRALALPVKGLMCIPPADEESSLHFALLAKIAARNDLAGLSMGMSGDFESAIAQGATHIRVGSAIFGERQYG
;
A
#
# COMPACT_ATOMS: atom_id res chain seq x y z
N MET A 1 14.25 -22.86 -7.17
CA MET A 1 15.22 -23.95 -6.93
C MET A 1 15.47 -24.03 -5.44
N HIS A 2 14.86 -25.01 -4.77
CA HIS A 2 15.00 -25.22 -3.33
C HIS A 2 16.34 -25.86 -3.04
N ARG A 3 17.20 -25.19 -2.29
CA ARG A 3 18.40 -25.82 -1.71
C ARG A 3 18.00 -26.48 -0.41
N VAL A 4 17.94 -27.82 -0.43
CA VAL A 4 17.86 -28.63 0.78
C VAL A 4 19.28 -28.71 1.35
N ALA A 5 19.51 -28.14 2.52
CA ALA A 5 20.73 -28.34 3.28
C ALA A 5 20.61 -29.64 4.06
N MET A 6 21.42 -30.64 3.66
CA MET A 6 21.52 -31.94 4.32
C MET A 6 22.56 -31.83 5.45
N CYS A 7 22.12 -31.82 6.72
CA CYS A 7 23.03 -32.00 7.85
C CYS A 7 23.43 -33.47 7.95
N ILE A 8 24.69 -33.74 7.71
CA ILE A 8 25.30 -35.07 7.99
C ILE A 8 25.76 -35.06 9.45
N VAL A 9 25.10 -35.90 10.26
CA VAL A 9 25.56 -36.18 11.63
C VAL A 9 26.44 -37.44 11.53
N SER A 10 27.74 -37.29 11.79
CA SER A 10 28.67 -38.42 11.90
C SER A 10 28.43 -39.16 13.22
N SER A 11 28.04 -40.41 13.13
CA SER A 11 27.93 -41.31 14.28
C SER A 11 29.29 -41.96 14.55
N GLY A 12 29.91 -41.63 15.68
CA GLY A 12 30.98 -42.47 16.26
C GLY A 12 30.34 -43.67 16.97
N ILE A 13 30.85 -44.85 16.62
CA ILE A 13 30.50 -46.11 17.23
C ILE A 13 31.47 -46.36 18.38
N ASP A 14 30.96 -46.63 19.57
CA ASP A 14 31.57 -47.57 20.56
C ASP A 14 30.54 -48.04 21.57
N GLY A 15 30.35 -49.34 21.63
CA GLY A 15 30.22 -50.28 22.70
C GLY A 15 29.02 -50.28 23.67
N ASP A 16 28.17 -51.31 23.47
CA ASP A 16 27.56 -52.18 24.48
C ASP A 16 26.64 -51.63 25.57
N ALA A 17 25.41 -52.07 25.57
CA ALA A 17 24.54 -52.58 26.62
C ALA A 17 23.04 -52.32 26.39
N GLY A 18 22.25 -53.37 26.46
CA GLY A 18 20.84 -53.46 26.11
C GLY A 18 19.92 -52.53 26.90
N GLY A 19 18.98 -51.97 26.18
CA GLY A 19 17.87 -51.22 26.73
C GLY A 19 17.02 -50.65 25.62
N ALA A 20 15.85 -51.23 25.34
CA ALA A 20 14.90 -50.73 24.35
C ALA A 20 14.29 -49.39 24.82
N TRP A 21 14.62 -48.32 24.11
CA TRP A 21 13.95 -47.00 24.28
C TRP A 21 12.98 -46.78 23.12
N PRO A 22 11.72 -46.37 23.42
CA PRO A 22 10.80 -46.02 22.33
C PRO A 22 11.21 -44.67 21.73
N CYS A 23 11.64 -44.68 20.49
CA CYS A 23 11.83 -43.46 19.71
C CYS A 23 10.48 -42.76 19.50
N ARG A 24 10.20 -41.75 20.29
CA ARG A 24 9.21 -40.72 19.91
C ARG A 24 9.91 -39.75 18.95
N ALA A 25 9.62 -39.91 17.66
CA ALA A 25 9.95 -38.89 16.67
C ALA A 25 9.14 -37.63 16.93
N GLY A 26 9.68 -36.72 17.73
CA GLY A 26 9.19 -35.37 17.85
C GLY A 26 9.65 -34.56 16.63
N VAL A 27 8.74 -34.25 15.71
CA VAL A 27 9.01 -33.26 14.67
C VAL A 27 9.17 -31.90 15.35
N VAL A 28 10.41 -31.50 15.57
CA VAL A 28 10.71 -30.11 15.98
C VAL A 28 10.43 -29.24 14.74
N LYS A 29 9.30 -28.54 14.75
CA LYS A 29 9.07 -27.44 13.82
C LYS A 29 10.14 -26.39 14.11
N CYS A 30 11.13 -26.25 13.18
CA CYS A 30 11.97 -25.08 13.16
C CYS A 30 11.04 -23.87 13.01
N GLY A 31 10.87 -23.12 14.09
CA GLY A 31 10.19 -21.83 14.04
C GLY A 31 11.00 -20.93 13.10
N GLU A 32 10.38 -20.46 12.05
CA GLU A 32 10.93 -19.36 11.25
C GLU A 32 11.24 -18.21 12.22
N ALA A 33 12.50 -17.80 12.26
CA ALA A 33 12.88 -16.63 13.04
C ALA A 33 12.07 -15.44 12.49
N PRO A 34 11.43 -14.63 13.37
CA PRO A 34 10.70 -13.45 12.89
C PRO A 34 11.65 -12.60 12.08
N LEU A 35 11.22 -12.23 10.86
CA LEU A 35 11.95 -11.29 10.01
C LEU A 35 12.28 -10.08 10.86
N LYS A 36 13.57 -9.79 11.05
CA LYS A 36 14.03 -8.60 11.77
C LYS A 36 13.46 -7.40 11.01
N GLN A 37 12.49 -6.73 11.62
CA GLN A 37 11.99 -5.48 11.06
C GLN A 37 13.07 -4.43 11.25
N GLU A 38 13.40 -3.75 10.17
CA GLU A 38 14.35 -2.65 10.22
C GLU A 38 13.78 -1.50 11.08
N PRO A 39 14.60 -0.79 11.85
CA PRO A 39 14.14 0.39 12.60
C PRO A 39 13.58 1.45 11.64
N PRO A 40 12.68 2.34 12.13
CA PRO A 40 12.16 3.42 11.31
C PRO A 40 13.30 4.23 10.71
N MET A 41 13.18 4.52 9.42
CA MET A 41 14.18 5.24 8.64
C MET A 41 13.80 6.73 8.62
N PRO A 42 14.74 7.66 8.83
CA PRO A 42 14.48 9.08 8.66
C PRO A 42 13.89 9.39 7.28
N LEU A 43 12.95 10.32 7.21
CA LEU A 43 12.29 10.72 5.97
C LEU A 43 13.28 11.12 4.85
N PRO A 44 14.42 11.83 5.14
CA PRO A 44 15.43 12.12 4.14
C PRO A 44 16.03 10.86 3.49
N ASP A 45 16.26 9.78 4.23
CA ASP A 45 16.83 8.55 3.71
C ASP A 45 15.85 7.82 2.78
N ILE A 46 14.56 7.80 3.14
CA ILE A 46 13.49 7.29 2.27
C ILE A 46 13.42 8.11 0.98
N THR A 47 13.46 9.44 1.10
CA THR A 47 13.47 10.36 -0.05
C THR A 47 14.69 10.12 -0.95
N ALA A 48 15.86 9.89 -0.38
CA ALA A 48 17.06 9.55 -1.13
C ALA A 48 16.91 8.23 -1.90
N ARG A 49 16.32 7.18 -1.30
CA ARG A 49 16.03 5.90 -1.97
C ARG A 49 15.04 6.08 -3.12
N ILE A 50 13.97 6.84 -2.92
CA ILE A 50 12.99 7.17 -3.97
C ILE A 50 13.67 7.86 -5.14
N ASN A 51 14.48 8.89 -4.88
CA ASN A 51 15.19 9.65 -5.89
C ASN A 51 16.17 8.77 -6.67
N ALA A 52 16.93 7.91 -5.98
CA ALA A 52 17.85 6.97 -6.61
C ALA A 52 17.11 5.99 -7.54
N SER A 53 16.01 5.37 -7.06
CA SER A 53 15.21 4.44 -7.84
C SER A 53 14.54 5.11 -9.05
N THR A 54 14.03 6.33 -8.86
CA THR A 54 13.39 7.11 -9.92
C THR A 54 14.39 7.49 -11.00
N THR A 55 15.61 7.91 -10.61
CA THR A 55 16.69 8.22 -11.53
C THR A 55 17.17 6.97 -12.28
N ALA A 56 17.30 5.83 -11.58
CA ALA A 56 17.67 4.55 -12.20
C ALA A 56 16.63 4.09 -13.23
N ALA A 57 15.35 4.43 -13.03
CA ALA A 57 14.27 4.20 -13.99
C ALA A 57 14.23 5.23 -15.14
N GLY A 58 15.19 6.15 -15.25
CA GLY A 58 15.24 7.17 -16.27
C GLY A 58 14.16 8.26 -16.14
N ARG A 59 13.61 8.45 -14.91
CA ARG A 59 12.51 9.36 -14.62
C ARG A 59 12.98 10.55 -13.76
N SER A 60 12.23 11.65 -13.80
CA SER A 60 12.45 12.77 -12.89
C SER A 60 12.12 12.39 -11.45
N PRO A 61 12.94 12.71 -10.43
CA PRO A 61 12.61 12.53 -9.02
C PRO A 61 11.24 13.09 -8.62
N SER A 62 10.81 14.20 -9.23
CA SER A 62 9.50 14.81 -8.99
C SER A 62 8.31 14.05 -9.57
N SER A 63 8.55 12.95 -10.31
CA SER A 63 7.47 12.13 -10.91
C SER A 63 6.87 11.11 -9.95
N VAL A 64 7.39 11.00 -8.71
CA VAL A 64 6.91 10.06 -7.69
C VAL A 64 6.51 10.83 -6.44
N HIS A 65 5.27 10.64 -6.03
CA HIS A 65 4.70 11.21 -4.81
C HIS A 65 4.78 10.18 -3.67
N LEU A 66 5.46 10.56 -2.59
CA LEU A 66 5.49 9.77 -1.37
C LEU A 66 4.25 10.06 -0.54
N ILE A 67 3.43 9.06 -0.29
CA ILE A 67 2.33 9.12 0.66
C ILE A 67 2.81 8.49 1.98
N ALA A 68 2.97 9.29 3.02
CA ALA A 68 3.29 8.83 4.36
C ALA A 68 2.05 8.21 5.03
N VAL A 69 2.05 6.89 5.21
CA VAL A 69 0.86 6.15 5.70
C VAL A 69 0.78 6.21 7.21
N SER A 70 -0.03 7.12 7.74
CA SER A 70 -0.16 7.46 9.16
C SER A 70 -1.26 6.74 9.92
N LYS A 71 -1.89 5.75 9.29
CA LYS A 71 -2.94 4.91 9.93
C LYS A 71 -2.45 4.26 11.22
N VAL A 72 -3.26 4.36 12.29
CA VAL A 72 -2.95 3.76 13.61
C VAL A 72 -1.63 4.26 14.22
N GLN A 73 -1.10 5.39 13.73
CA GLN A 73 0.10 6.00 14.31
C GLN A 73 -0.28 7.06 15.34
N PRO A 74 0.47 7.17 16.44
CA PRO A 74 0.30 8.23 17.44
C PRO A 74 0.54 9.61 16.84
N ASN A 75 -0.14 10.62 17.38
CA ASN A 75 -0.08 11.98 16.84
C ASN A 75 1.34 12.59 16.89
N ASP A 76 2.14 12.30 17.93
CA ASP A 76 3.52 12.74 18.06
C ASP A 76 4.42 12.28 16.90
N ARG A 77 4.25 11.03 16.44
CA ARG A 77 4.98 10.52 15.28
C ARG A 77 4.54 11.18 13.97
N VAL A 78 3.25 11.44 13.82
CA VAL A 78 2.71 12.13 12.64
C VAL A 78 3.21 13.59 12.62
N GLU A 79 3.19 14.24 13.77
CA GLU A 79 3.67 15.61 13.92
C GLU A 79 5.16 15.75 13.61
N ALA A 80 6.00 14.80 14.02
CA ALA A 80 7.42 14.80 13.69
C ALA A 80 7.64 14.86 12.16
N VAL A 81 6.87 14.06 11.39
CA VAL A 81 6.95 14.06 9.92
C VAL A 81 6.41 15.36 9.30
N LEU A 82 5.37 15.96 9.92
CA LEU A 82 4.89 17.30 9.51
C LEU A 82 5.95 18.39 9.77
N GLN A 83 6.68 18.32 10.89
CA GLN A 83 7.77 19.24 11.23
C GLN A 83 8.96 19.11 10.29
N GLU A 84 9.22 17.92 9.72
CA GLU A 84 10.20 17.72 8.64
C GLU A 84 9.75 18.31 7.29
N GLY A 85 8.56 18.91 7.22
CA GLY A 85 8.03 19.57 6.02
C GLY A 85 7.21 18.68 5.10
N HIS A 86 7.00 17.40 5.43
CA HIS A 86 6.16 16.53 4.62
C HIS A 86 4.68 16.90 4.77
N ARG A 87 3.91 16.79 3.67
CA ARG A 87 2.50 17.24 3.64
C ARG A 87 1.53 16.21 3.05
N VAL A 88 2.02 15.13 2.41
CA VAL A 88 1.18 14.14 1.72
C VAL A 88 1.01 12.90 2.60
N PHE A 89 -0.17 12.70 3.16
CA PHE A 89 -0.41 11.62 4.11
C PHE A 89 -1.53 10.68 3.63
N GLY A 90 -1.47 9.42 4.09
CA GLY A 90 -2.46 8.40 3.76
C GLY A 90 -3.13 7.80 4.97
N GLU A 91 -4.45 7.75 4.95
CA GLU A 91 -5.27 7.12 5.99
C GLU A 91 -6.13 5.99 5.42
N ASN A 92 -6.43 5.01 6.28
CA ASN A 92 -7.26 3.87 5.87
C ASN A 92 -8.73 4.05 6.22
N ARG A 93 -9.07 4.89 7.20
CA ARG A 93 -10.42 5.02 7.74
C ARG A 93 -10.83 6.48 7.86
N VAL A 94 -12.02 6.79 7.36
CA VAL A 94 -12.58 8.14 7.42
C VAL A 94 -12.72 8.63 8.87
N GLN A 95 -13.19 7.78 9.79
CA GLN A 95 -13.38 8.14 11.19
C GLN A 95 -12.07 8.47 11.92
N GLU A 96 -11.00 7.69 11.64
CA GLU A 96 -9.67 7.97 12.19
C GLU A 96 -9.13 9.31 11.68
N ALA A 97 -9.27 9.54 10.38
CA ALA A 97 -8.87 10.81 9.78
C ALA A 97 -9.64 12.00 10.35
N ASP A 98 -10.95 11.86 10.53
CA ASP A 98 -11.83 12.90 11.07
C ASP A 98 -11.46 13.31 12.52
N SER A 99 -11.02 12.35 13.32
CA SER A 99 -10.58 12.63 14.69
C SER A 99 -9.18 13.23 14.81
N LYS A 100 -8.31 12.98 13.82
CA LYS A 100 -6.87 13.32 13.85
C LYS A 100 -6.54 14.61 13.08
N TRP A 101 -6.98 14.72 11.85
CA TRP A 101 -6.47 15.71 10.90
C TRP A 101 -6.99 17.15 11.05
N PRO A 102 -8.21 17.41 11.56
CA PRO A 102 -8.63 18.81 11.79
C PRO A 102 -7.65 19.58 12.68
N GLY A 103 -7.17 18.98 13.78
CA GLY A 103 -6.21 19.64 14.65
C GLY A 103 -4.85 19.90 13.99
N PHE A 104 -4.37 19.00 13.13
CA PHE A 104 -3.15 19.25 12.37
C PHE A 104 -3.30 20.33 11.30
N ARG A 105 -4.47 20.45 10.66
CA ARG A 105 -4.75 21.49 9.67
C ARG A 105 -4.84 22.90 10.26
N GLU A 106 -5.11 23.01 11.55
CA GLU A 106 -5.03 24.31 12.26
C GLU A 106 -3.58 24.75 12.48
N LEU A 107 -2.63 23.82 12.53
CA LEU A 107 -1.23 24.07 12.85
C LEU A 107 -0.31 24.07 11.62
N TYR A 108 -0.69 23.35 10.57
CA TYR A 108 0.14 23.11 9.38
C TYR A 108 -0.66 23.33 8.11
N ASP A 109 -0.20 24.26 7.27
CA ASP A 109 -0.79 24.51 5.96
C ASP A 109 -0.38 23.45 4.92
N GLY A 110 -1.22 23.30 3.89
CA GLY A 110 -0.90 22.53 2.69
C GLY A 110 -0.94 21.01 2.88
N ILE A 111 -1.62 20.52 3.92
CA ILE A 111 -1.80 19.06 4.12
C ILE A 111 -2.68 18.50 2.99
N ASP A 112 -2.12 17.54 2.25
CA ASP A 112 -2.77 16.75 1.22
C ASP A 112 -3.03 15.34 1.78
N LEU A 113 -4.31 15.03 2.04
CA LEU A 113 -4.71 13.80 2.70
C LEU A 113 -5.37 12.85 1.71
N HIS A 114 -4.83 11.64 1.62
CA HIS A 114 -5.28 10.58 0.71
C HIS A 114 -6.00 9.47 1.47
N LEU A 115 -7.18 9.07 1.01
CA LEU A 115 -7.82 7.85 1.49
C LEU A 115 -7.30 6.64 0.69
N ILE A 116 -6.57 5.77 1.37
CA ILE A 116 -5.94 4.59 0.75
C ILE A 116 -6.56 3.26 1.21
N GLY A 117 -7.48 3.29 2.17
CA GLY A 117 -8.23 2.14 2.64
C GLY A 117 -9.67 2.12 2.12
N PRO A 118 -10.43 1.05 2.40
CA PRO A 118 -11.77 0.84 1.83
C PRO A 118 -12.76 1.93 2.26
N LEU A 119 -13.52 2.46 1.29
CA LEU A 119 -14.54 3.47 1.50
C LEU A 119 -15.95 2.84 1.49
N GLN A 120 -16.69 3.04 2.58
CA GLN A 120 -18.10 2.70 2.64
C GLN A 120 -18.95 3.78 1.94
N SER A 121 -19.97 3.38 1.18
CA SER A 121 -20.79 4.35 0.41
C SER A 121 -21.52 5.39 1.28
N ASN A 122 -21.84 5.06 2.53
CA ASN A 122 -22.46 6.00 3.49
C ASN A 122 -21.46 6.98 4.11
N LYS A 123 -20.16 6.83 3.87
CA LYS A 123 -19.08 7.70 4.35
C LYS A 123 -18.50 8.61 3.28
N VAL A 124 -19.02 8.56 2.05
CA VAL A 124 -18.51 9.33 0.91
C VAL A 124 -18.55 10.85 1.20
N ARG A 125 -19.64 11.37 1.75
CA ARG A 125 -19.76 12.80 2.07
C ARG A 125 -18.68 13.24 3.07
N GLN A 126 -18.51 12.50 4.17
CA GLN A 126 -17.48 12.78 5.17
C GLN A 126 -16.06 12.65 4.58
N ALA A 127 -15.86 11.72 3.65
CA ALA A 127 -14.58 11.59 2.96
C ALA A 127 -14.25 12.82 2.10
N PHE A 128 -15.25 13.45 1.46
CA PHE A 128 -15.04 14.65 0.64
C PHE A 128 -14.60 15.87 1.47
N ASP A 129 -15.01 15.96 2.72
CA ASP A 129 -14.59 17.03 3.63
C ASP A 129 -13.13 16.89 4.07
N LEU A 130 -12.58 15.67 3.99
CA LEU A 130 -11.27 15.34 4.55
C LEU A 130 -10.19 15.11 3.50
N PHE A 131 -10.51 14.42 2.41
CA PHE A 131 -9.53 13.87 1.48
C PHE A 131 -9.53 14.60 0.13
N GLN A 132 -8.32 14.91 -0.35
CA GLN A 132 -8.09 15.45 -1.69
C GLN A 132 -8.06 14.34 -2.74
N THR A 133 -7.73 13.11 -2.33
CA THR A 133 -7.62 11.96 -3.23
C THR A 133 -8.16 10.67 -2.58
N ILE A 134 -8.90 9.87 -3.33
CA ILE A 134 -9.44 8.56 -2.91
C ILE A 134 -8.83 7.48 -3.80
N HIS A 135 -8.03 6.57 -3.22
CA HIS A 135 -7.32 5.53 -3.98
C HIS A 135 -8.06 4.19 -4.08
N SER A 136 -9.19 4.06 -3.41
CA SER A 136 -9.87 2.78 -3.17
C SER A 136 -11.26 2.69 -3.81
N VAL A 137 -11.44 3.28 -5.00
CA VAL A 137 -12.68 3.12 -5.75
C VAL A 137 -12.68 1.75 -6.44
N ASP A 138 -13.37 0.79 -5.84
CA ASP A 138 -13.22 -0.64 -6.07
C ASP A 138 -14.45 -1.32 -6.70
N ARG A 139 -15.55 -0.59 -6.90
CA ARG A 139 -16.83 -1.18 -7.38
C ARG A 139 -17.80 -0.12 -7.92
N PRO A 140 -18.69 -0.49 -8.86
CA PRO A 140 -19.66 0.43 -9.46
C PRO A 140 -20.59 1.13 -8.46
N LYS A 141 -21.03 0.43 -7.41
CA LYS A 141 -21.89 1.02 -6.37
C LYS A 141 -21.20 2.20 -5.65
N LEU A 142 -19.90 2.10 -5.39
CA LEU A 142 -19.13 3.17 -4.76
C LEU A 142 -18.94 4.34 -5.74
N ALA A 143 -18.57 4.06 -7.00
CA ALA A 143 -18.40 5.07 -8.04
C ALA A 143 -19.68 5.92 -8.22
N LYS A 144 -20.85 5.28 -8.28
CA LYS A 144 -22.16 5.96 -8.34
C LYS A 144 -22.44 6.81 -7.10
N ALA A 145 -22.07 6.32 -5.91
CA ALA A 145 -22.24 7.09 -4.67
C ALA A 145 -21.33 8.33 -4.65
N ILE A 146 -20.08 8.21 -5.14
CA ILE A 146 -19.12 9.31 -5.27
C ILE A 146 -19.68 10.35 -6.27
N ALA A 147 -20.11 9.94 -7.48
CA ALA A 147 -20.65 10.83 -8.48
C ALA A 147 -21.87 11.61 -7.96
N ARG A 148 -22.82 10.93 -7.30
CA ARG A 148 -24.00 11.58 -6.71
C ARG A 148 -23.62 12.64 -5.67
N ILE A 149 -22.65 12.34 -4.80
CA ILE A 149 -22.21 13.32 -3.78
C ILE A 149 -21.43 14.45 -4.43
N ALA A 150 -20.62 14.18 -5.48
CA ALA A 150 -19.93 15.20 -6.24
C ALA A 150 -20.90 16.20 -6.89
N ASP A 151 -21.98 15.70 -7.49
CA ASP A 151 -23.05 16.55 -8.06
C ASP A 151 -23.74 17.40 -6.99
N GLU A 152 -23.99 16.84 -5.79
CA GLU A 152 -24.63 17.56 -4.69
C GLU A 152 -23.72 18.67 -4.10
N ILE A 153 -22.40 18.46 -4.04
CA ILE A 153 -21.43 19.37 -3.39
C ILE A 153 -20.82 20.34 -4.41
N GLY A 154 -20.77 19.97 -5.69
CA GLY A 154 -20.15 20.75 -6.77
C GLY A 154 -18.64 20.53 -6.91
N HIS A 155 -18.05 19.58 -6.23
CA HIS A 155 -16.65 19.18 -6.40
C HIS A 155 -16.47 17.67 -6.15
N CYS A 156 -15.37 17.09 -6.63
CA CYS A 156 -15.01 15.70 -6.40
C CYS A 156 -13.50 15.61 -6.12
N PRO A 157 -13.08 14.89 -5.05
CA PRO A 157 -11.68 14.51 -4.89
C PRO A 157 -11.18 13.73 -6.10
N ASP A 158 -9.88 13.79 -6.36
CA ASP A 158 -9.25 12.95 -7.37
C ASP A 158 -9.43 11.47 -7.02
N VAL A 159 -9.67 10.61 -8.00
CA VAL A 159 -9.91 9.18 -7.74
C VAL A 159 -8.93 8.28 -8.48
N PHE A 160 -8.48 7.23 -7.78
CA PHE A 160 -7.82 6.07 -8.35
C PHE A 160 -8.74 4.87 -8.25
N LEU A 161 -8.81 4.08 -9.32
CA LEU A 161 -9.63 2.87 -9.35
C LEU A 161 -8.79 1.68 -8.88
N GLN A 162 -9.31 0.93 -7.92
CA GLN A 162 -8.60 -0.20 -7.37
C GLN A 162 -8.81 -1.45 -8.22
N VAL A 163 -7.71 -2.06 -8.66
CA VAL A 163 -7.68 -3.32 -9.40
C VAL A 163 -7.13 -4.42 -8.50
N ASN A 164 -7.84 -5.52 -8.40
CA ASN A 164 -7.41 -6.74 -7.71
C ASN A 164 -6.56 -7.58 -8.67
N THR A 165 -5.28 -7.25 -8.77
CA THR A 165 -4.36 -7.87 -9.73
C THR A 165 -4.02 -9.32 -9.41
N GLY A 166 -4.27 -9.80 -8.18
CA GLY A 166 -4.09 -11.19 -7.78
C GLY A 166 -5.36 -12.02 -7.87
N GLU A 167 -6.49 -11.42 -8.26
CA GLU A 167 -7.80 -12.09 -8.38
C GLU A 167 -8.21 -12.87 -7.11
N GLU A 168 -7.82 -12.37 -5.94
CA GLU A 168 -8.15 -12.96 -4.64
C GLU A 168 -9.57 -12.57 -4.21
N ASP A 169 -10.46 -13.54 -4.03
CA ASP A 169 -11.89 -13.31 -3.71
C ASP A 169 -12.14 -12.39 -2.50
N GLN A 170 -11.24 -12.40 -1.52
CA GLN A 170 -11.35 -11.62 -0.29
C GLN A 170 -10.79 -10.20 -0.40
N LYS A 171 -10.11 -9.84 -1.51
CA LYS A 171 -9.54 -8.50 -1.71
C LYS A 171 -10.47 -7.59 -2.49
N ALA A 172 -10.44 -6.31 -2.11
CA ALA A 172 -11.15 -5.26 -2.81
C ALA A 172 -10.49 -4.93 -4.16
N GLY A 173 -11.27 -4.42 -5.10
CA GLY A 173 -10.86 -4.07 -6.44
C GLY A 173 -11.62 -4.85 -7.51
N VAL A 174 -11.75 -4.26 -8.69
CA VAL A 174 -12.26 -4.99 -9.85
C VAL A 174 -11.19 -5.93 -10.40
N SER A 175 -11.58 -7.04 -11.01
CA SER A 175 -10.62 -7.94 -11.67
C SER A 175 -9.98 -7.27 -12.90
N PRO A 176 -8.77 -7.71 -13.33
CA PRO A 176 -8.07 -7.13 -14.47
C PRO A 176 -8.85 -7.15 -15.79
N ASP A 177 -9.71 -8.15 -16.01
CA ASP A 177 -10.59 -8.29 -17.17
C ASP A 177 -11.75 -7.28 -17.15
N GLN A 178 -12.23 -6.87 -15.97
CA GLN A 178 -13.30 -5.90 -15.79
C GLN A 178 -12.80 -4.46 -15.72
N ALA A 179 -11.48 -4.24 -15.61
CA ALA A 179 -10.92 -2.92 -15.37
C ALA A 179 -11.28 -1.90 -16.45
N ASP A 180 -11.21 -2.27 -17.73
CA ASP A 180 -11.51 -1.35 -18.84
C ASP A 180 -12.98 -0.88 -18.83
N ALA A 181 -13.89 -1.80 -18.60
CA ALA A 181 -15.32 -1.48 -18.50
C ALA A 181 -15.61 -0.58 -17.30
N PHE A 182 -14.97 -0.85 -16.17
CA PHE A 182 -15.13 -0.05 -14.96
C PHE A 182 -14.54 1.36 -15.10
N ILE A 183 -13.38 1.50 -15.77
CA ILE A 183 -12.79 2.82 -16.10
C ILE A 183 -13.75 3.61 -16.98
N ALA A 184 -14.31 2.98 -18.02
CA ALA A 184 -15.29 3.62 -18.91
C ALA A 184 -16.56 4.06 -18.14
N GLU A 185 -17.08 3.22 -17.23
CA GLU A 185 -18.22 3.57 -16.38
C GLU A 185 -17.90 4.79 -15.48
N CYS A 186 -16.73 4.80 -14.83
CA CYS A 186 -16.32 5.91 -13.97
C CYS A 186 -16.15 7.22 -14.76
N ARG A 187 -15.61 7.17 -15.98
CA ARG A 187 -15.52 8.34 -16.87
C ARG A 187 -16.89 8.84 -17.32
N ALA A 188 -17.82 7.93 -17.64
CA ALA A 188 -19.21 8.28 -17.96
C ALA A 188 -19.95 8.94 -16.79
N LEU A 189 -19.57 8.63 -15.56
CA LEU A 189 -20.02 9.30 -14.34
C LEU A 189 -19.30 10.64 -14.06
N ALA A 190 -18.49 11.13 -14.98
CA ALA A 190 -17.66 12.35 -14.86
C ALA A 190 -16.74 12.37 -13.62
N LEU A 191 -16.33 11.21 -13.11
CA LEU A 191 -15.37 11.13 -12.01
C LEU A 191 -13.95 11.56 -12.50
N PRO A 192 -13.19 12.33 -11.70
CA PRO A 192 -11.83 12.75 -12.02
C PRO A 192 -10.85 11.58 -11.83
N VAL A 193 -10.91 10.58 -12.73
CA VAL A 193 -10.05 9.39 -12.68
C VAL A 193 -8.63 9.77 -13.06
N LYS A 194 -7.72 9.77 -12.09
CA LYS A 194 -6.29 10.09 -12.28
C LYS A 194 -5.45 8.86 -12.60
N GLY A 195 -5.89 7.67 -12.16
CA GLY A 195 -5.10 6.47 -12.35
C GLY A 195 -5.70 5.22 -11.73
N LEU A 196 -4.84 4.21 -11.59
CA LEU A 196 -5.18 2.92 -11.01
C LEU A 196 -4.37 2.67 -9.73
N MET A 197 -4.93 1.83 -8.87
CA MET A 197 -4.28 1.39 -7.64
C MET A 197 -4.32 -0.13 -7.52
N CYS A 198 -3.25 -0.75 -7.01
CA CYS A 198 -3.25 -2.14 -6.60
C CYS A 198 -2.52 -2.38 -5.28
N ILE A 199 -2.84 -3.51 -4.66
CA ILE A 199 -2.10 -4.11 -3.55
C ILE A 199 -1.87 -5.57 -3.94
N PRO A 200 -0.65 -5.94 -4.37
CA PRO A 200 -0.33 -7.31 -4.77
C PRO A 200 -0.60 -8.34 -3.66
N PRO A 201 -0.78 -9.64 -3.99
CA PRO A 201 -0.69 -10.72 -3.03
C PRO A 201 0.64 -10.71 -2.29
N ALA A 202 0.62 -11.11 -1.01
CA ALA A 202 1.82 -11.05 -0.17
C ALA A 202 2.82 -12.18 -0.49
N ASP A 203 2.35 -13.26 -1.08
CA ASP A 203 3.07 -14.49 -1.41
C ASP A 203 3.48 -14.60 -2.90
N GLU A 204 3.18 -13.56 -3.69
CA GLU A 204 3.52 -13.47 -5.10
C GLU A 204 4.56 -12.37 -5.38
N GLU A 205 5.20 -12.45 -6.56
CA GLU A 205 6.16 -11.45 -7.00
C GLU A 205 5.45 -10.14 -7.37
N SER A 206 5.60 -9.11 -6.55
CA SER A 206 4.88 -7.84 -6.69
C SER A 206 5.14 -7.11 -8.01
N SER A 207 6.32 -7.28 -8.61
CA SER A 207 6.69 -6.65 -9.88
C SER A 207 5.79 -7.06 -11.06
N LEU A 208 5.28 -8.29 -11.05
CA LEU A 208 4.35 -8.79 -12.08
C LEU A 208 3.00 -8.06 -12.02
N HIS A 209 2.51 -7.83 -10.81
CA HIS A 209 1.26 -7.09 -10.56
C HIS A 209 1.39 -5.61 -10.91
N PHE A 210 2.54 -5.01 -10.61
CA PHE A 210 2.83 -3.63 -11.00
C PHE A 210 2.89 -3.47 -12.51
N ALA A 211 3.56 -4.39 -13.22
CA ALA A 211 3.61 -4.40 -14.66
C ALA A 211 2.21 -4.60 -15.30
N LEU A 212 1.38 -5.47 -14.72
CA LEU A 212 -0.01 -5.67 -15.16
C LEU A 212 -0.82 -4.38 -14.98
N LEU A 213 -0.75 -3.73 -13.79
CA LEU A 213 -1.44 -2.48 -13.53
C LEU A 213 -1.01 -1.37 -14.51
N ALA A 214 0.29 -1.26 -14.78
CA ALA A 214 0.85 -0.30 -15.72
C ALA A 214 0.32 -0.52 -17.15
N LYS A 215 0.21 -1.78 -17.60
CA LYS A 215 -0.37 -2.11 -18.91
C LYS A 215 -1.85 -1.73 -19.00
N ILE A 216 -2.64 -1.98 -17.93
CA ILE A 216 -4.05 -1.59 -17.89
C ILE A 216 -4.18 -0.06 -17.92
N ALA A 217 -3.38 0.66 -17.16
CA ALA A 217 -3.38 2.12 -17.16
C ALA A 217 -3.01 2.70 -18.53
N ALA A 218 -1.92 2.21 -19.14
CA ALA A 218 -1.44 2.69 -20.44
C ALA A 218 -2.48 2.53 -21.56
N ARG A 219 -3.16 1.37 -21.65
CA ARG A 219 -4.19 1.15 -22.69
C ARG A 219 -5.47 1.97 -22.49
N ASN A 220 -5.60 2.59 -21.30
CA ASN A 220 -6.73 3.46 -20.95
C ASN A 220 -6.31 4.94 -20.82
N ASP A 221 -5.15 5.33 -21.28
CA ASP A 221 -4.63 6.72 -21.18
C ASP A 221 -4.66 7.29 -19.76
N LEU A 222 -4.29 6.45 -18.76
CA LEU A 222 -4.18 6.84 -17.37
C LEU A 222 -2.71 6.91 -16.97
N ALA A 223 -2.27 8.09 -16.50
CA ALA A 223 -0.88 8.32 -16.11
C ALA A 223 -0.59 7.95 -14.64
N GLY A 224 -1.60 7.97 -13.78
CA GLY A 224 -1.45 7.73 -12.34
C GLY A 224 -1.35 6.24 -12.00
N LEU A 225 -0.31 5.85 -11.24
CA LEU A 225 -0.13 4.49 -10.74
C LEU A 225 0.16 4.56 -9.23
N SER A 226 -0.83 4.19 -8.42
CA SER A 226 -0.70 4.08 -6.97
C SER A 226 -0.38 2.64 -6.59
N MET A 227 0.91 2.34 -6.44
CA MET A 227 1.42 1.01 -6.15
C MET A 227 2.79 1.09 -5.48
N GLY A 228 3.17 0.05 -4.74
CA GLY A 228 4.39 0.01 -3.93
C GLY A 228 4.19 0.50 -2.50
N MET A 229 4.74 -0.26 -1.57
CA MET A 229 4.73 -0.04 -0.12
C MET A 229 6.15 -0.11 0.44
N SER A 230 6.32 -0.10 1.76
CA SER A 230 7.63 -0.07 2.43
C SER A 230 8.62 -1.14 1.95
N GLY A 231 8.14 -2.32 1.55
CA GLY A 231 9.00 -3.45 1.15
C GLY A 231 9.27 -3.57 -0.35
N ASP A 232 8.54 -2.83 -1.21
CA ASP A 232 8.57 -3.06 -2.66
C ASP A 232 8.44 -1.78 -3.51
N PHE A 233 8.54 -0.59 -2.89
CA PHE A 233 8.35 0.67 -3.62
C PHE A 233 9.40 0.93 -4.70
N GLU A 234 10.64 0.44 -4.54
CA GLU A 234 11.67 0.56 -5.58
C GLU A 234 11.26 -0.24 -6.83
N SER A 235 10.78 -1.47 -6.64
CA SER A 235 10.24 -2.30 -7.73
C SER A 235 9.04 -1.62 -8.41
N ALA A 236 8.14 -1.02 -7.61
CA ALA A 236 7.00 -0.27 -8.13
C ALA A 236 7.44 0.96 -8.96
N ILE A 237 8.46 1.70 -8.50
CA ILE A 237 9.03 2.84 -9.23
C ILE A 237 9.60 2.39 -10.57
N ALA A 238 10.32 1.28 -10.61
CA ALA A 238 10.85 0.70 -11.85
C ALA A 238 9.74 0.33 -12.85
N GLN A 239 8.56 -0.06 -12.36
CA GLN A 239 7.36 -0.35 -13.17
C GLN A 239 6.46 0.88 -13.42
N GLY A 240 6.92 2.10 -13.07
CA GLY A 240 6.22 3.33 -13.42
C GLY A 240 5.35 3.93 -12.31
N ALA A 241 5.42 3.47 -11.06
CA ALA A 241 4.66 4.05 -9.96
C ALA A 241 4.79 5.58 -9.91
N THR A 242 3.67 6.26 -9.74
CA THR A 242 3.62 7.72 -9.53
C THR A 242 3.27 8.07 -8.08
N HIS A 243 2.65 7.15 -7.36
CA HIS A 243 2.30 7.29 -5.94
C HIS A 243 2.72 6.02 -5.22
N ILE A 244 3.59 6.17 -4.21
CA ILE A 244 4.02 5.08 -3.33
C ILE A 244 3.49 5.33 -1.91
N ARG A 245 3.17 4.28 -1.19
CA ARG A 245 2.50 4.33 0.12
C ARG A 245 3.40 3.72 1.19
N VAL A 246 4.17 4.54 1.87
CA VAL A 246 5.18 4.10 2.84
C VAL A 246 4.72 4.39 4.26
N GLY A 247 4.64 3.36 5.09
CA GLY A 247 4.19 3.47 6.48
C GLY A 247 5.24 3.00 7.48
N SER A 248 5.44 1.68 7.60
CA SER A 248 6.35 1.10 8.60
C SER A 248 7.80 1.57 8.47
N ALA A 249 8.27 1.86 7.27
CA ALA A 249 9.61 2.40 7.07
C ALA A 249 9.75 3.84 7.61
N ILE A 250 8.68 4.66 7.62
CA ILE A 250 8.70 6.03 8.17
C ILE A 250 8.41 6.02 9.67
N PHE A 251 7.30 5.39 10.08
CA PHE A 251 6.75 5.52 11.43
C PHE A 251 7.17 4.38 12.37
N GLY A 252 7.82 3.33 11.84
CA GLY A 252 8.10 2.12 12.61
C GLY A 252 6.89 1.22 12.79
N GLU A 253 7.00 0.26 13.71
CA GLU A 253 5.93 -0.68 14.04
C GLU A 253 4.70 0.01 14.63
N ARG A 254 3.55 -0.58 14.34
CA ARG A 254 2.28 -0.14 14.92
C ARG A 254 2.22 -0.52 16.39
N GLN A 255 1.90 0.44 17.23
CA GLN A 255 1.54 0.19 18.61
C GLN A 255 0.03 -0.11 18.66
N TYR A 256 -0.32 -1.38 18.78
CA TYR A 256 -1.69 -1.77 19.12
C TYR A 256 -1.85 -1.61 20.63
N GLY A 257 -2.48 -0.51 21.06
CA GLY A 257 -2.92 -0.32 22.45
C GLY A 257 -4.16 -1.16 22.75
#